data_22bb0e329375f5bdba12a623a8a40a8c
#
_entry.id   22bb0e329375f5bdba12a623a8a40a8c
#
_cell.length_a   1.000
_cell.length_b   1.000
_cell.length_c   1.000
_cell.angle_alpha   90.00
_cell.angle_beta   90.00
_cell.angle_gamma   90.00
#
_symmetry.space_group_name_H-M   'P 1'
#
loop_
_entity.id
_entity.type
_entity.pdbx_description
1 polymer ?
#
loop_
_entity_poly.entity_id
_entity_poly.type
_entity_poly.pdbx_seq_one_letter_code
_entity_poly.pdbx_strand_id
1 'polypeptide(L)'
;MTSLLTQEQWDILDGMRSNLGLAADLAQAKISLILPLDRSRQLCASAAKLSGKRKAKAGGDICFLSVFDQAEPLTRSENTEPEEMTRAADEPLMTQALTENTVTEGFREVAPGQFARLKVYPICDGHNRCFAAAAFEDREADVVFWDATMDFLNGSKTDYASNSCYRRLSSIDGLVLVNARDGLILAANNAARHIYRVLGVGHLVGRRTSSEEINWNGIDNVLYTGTAEEQELQKKGLFLDFRFIPLHAAGSIERIIVVIEDVTQLKLKDEELRVKAAVIREIHHRVKNNLQTIASLLRLEQRRAASEETKVVLRDSINRISSIALVHEYLSGQGTELVDINELGNGVYRTVMSSMKTPDLELEMKFSADNLRLPSQQAASLALVLNELLQNALEHGFENRKKGTLTATISRLEEDGGNREKLQGKAAEAVPYAVSTKKENDDRLLLLVTDDGVGLPAGFDLQKTKSLGLKIVQTVVQSDLKGTFTLEPRTDGSGTVARVVIHI
;
A
#
# COMPACT_ATOMS: atom_id res chain seq x y z
N MET A 1 -17.09 22.40 24.11
CA MET A 1 -16.17 21.86 25.13
C MET A 1 -14.89 22.68 25.30
N THR A 2 -14.41 23.40 24.29
CA THR A 2 -13.15 24.16 24.29
C THR A 2 -13.04 25.35 25.27
N SER A 3 -14.09 25.79 25.95
CA SER A 3 -14.08 26.94 26.86
C SER A 3 -13.84 26.59 28.34
N LEU A 4 -13.58 25.34 28.68
CA LEU A 4 -13.52 24.84 30.06
C LEU A 4 -12.12 24.52 30.57
N LEU A 5 -11.16 24.29 29.64
CA LEU A 5 -9.76 23.97 29.95
C LEU A 5 -8.87 25.17 29.63
N THR A 6 -7.78 25.33 30.40
CA THR A 6 -6.72 26.27 30.05
C THR A 6 -5.95 25.75 28.80
N GLN A 7 -5.22 26.62 28.11
CA GLN A 7 -4.40 26.20 26.95
C GLN A 7 -3.41 25.11 27.35
N GLU A 8 -2.74 25.24 28.48
CA GLU A 8 -1.82 24.24 29.01
C GLU A 8 -2.49 22.88 29.22
N GLN A 9 -3.69 22.85 29.82
CA GLN A 9 -4.45 21.61 30.04
C GLN A 9 -4.89 20.97 28.72
N TRP A 10 -5.25 21.82 27.77
CA TRP A 10 -5.59 21.34 26.42
C TRP A 10 -4.37 20.73 25.71
N ASP A 11 -3.22 21.38 25.76
CA ASP A 11 -1.98 20.90 25.13
C ASP A 11 -1.54 19.54 25.73
N ILE A 12 -1.72 19.34 27.03
CA ILE A 12 -1.46 18.06 27.70
C ILE A 12 -2.38 16.96 27.16
N LEU A 13 -3.70 17.21 27.08
CA LEU A 13 -4.66 16.20 26.60
C LEU A 13 -4.50 15.89 25.13
N ASP A 14 -4.22 16.88 24.28
CA ASP A 14 -4.01 16.68 22.84
C ASP A 14 -2.73 15.88 22.57
N GLY A 15 -1.66 16.13 23.32
CA GLY A 15 -0.44 15.31 23.29
C GLY A 15 -0.70 13.85 23.68
N MET A 16 -1.49 13.60 24.73
CA MET A 16 -1.88 12.25 25.11
C MET A 16 -2.79 11.59 24.08
N ARG A 17 -3.74 12.32 23.53
CA ARG A 17 -4.67 11.87 22.51
C ARG A 17 -3.95 11.36 21.27
N SER A 18 -2.97 12.11 20.78
CA SER A 18 -2.20 11.75 19.58
C SER A 18 -1.49 10.38 19.73
N ASN A 19 -1.15 10.00 20.96
CA ASN A 19 -0.41 8.76 21.25
C ASN A 19 -1.29 7.68 21.92
N LEU A 20 -2.58 7.93 22.10
CA LEU A 20 -3.47 7.08 22.89
C LEU A 20 -3.58 5.65 22.30
N GLY A 21 -3.64 5.54 20.98
CA GLY A 21 -3.70 4.25 20.30
C GLY A 21 -2.48 3.37 20.56
N LEU A 22 -1.27 3.93 20.43
CA LEU A 22 -0.04 3.20 20.75
C LEU A 22 0.03 2.88 22.25
N ALA A 23 -0.37 3.82 23.10
CA ALA A 23 -0.43 3.60 24.55
C ALA A 23 -1.34 2.42 24.91
N ALA A 24 -2.51 2.30 24.28
CA ALA A 24 -3.41 1.17 24.49
C ALA A 24 -2.76 -0.16 24.08
N ASP A 25 -2.03 -0.18 22.96
CA ASP A 25 -1.27 -1.35 22.54
C ASP A 25 -0.14 -1.71 23.51
N LEU A 26 0.62 -0.74 24.00
CA LEU A 26 1.71 -0.94 24.98
C LEU A 26 1.18 -1.44 26.34
N ALA A 27 0.06 -0.88 26.78
CA ALA A 27 -0.61 -1.31 28.02
C ALA A 27 -1.34 -2.65 27.86
N GLN A 28 -1.64 -3.05 26.64
CA GLN A 28 -2.56 -4.16 26.30
C GLN A 28 -3.91 -4.02 27.01
N ALA A 29 -4.38 -2.77 27.16
CA ALA A 29 -5.57 -2.41 27.89
C ALA A 29 -6.34 -1.29 27.17
N LYS A 30 -7.65 -1.23 27.39
CA LYS A 30 -8.44 -0.07 27.01
C LYS A 30 -8.01 1.12 27.86
N ILE A 31 -7.72 2.26 27.21
CA ILE A 31 -7.41 3.51 27.88
C ILE A 31 -8.48 4.54 27.57
N SER A 32 -9.06 5.16 28.59
CA SER A 32 -10.04 6.23 28.46
C SER A 32 -9.54 7.50 29.16
N LEU A 33 -9.51 8.62 28.44
CA LEU A 33 -9.24 9.94 29.02
C LEU A 33 -10.56 10.55 29.50
N ILE A 34 -10.64 10.92 30.77
CA ILE A 34 -11.87 11.27 31.45
C ILE A 34 -11.76 12.69 31.98
N LEU A 35 -12.82 13.50 31.77
CA LEU A 35 -12.96 14.85 32.25
C LEU A 35 -14.08 14.92 33.29
N PRO A 36 -13.85 15.57 34.46
CA PRO A 36 -14.90 15.85 35.42
C PRO A 36 -15.80 16.99 34.97
N LEU A 37 -17.11 16.85 35.15
CA LEU A 37 -18.10 17.88 34.86
C LEU A 37 -18.79 18.29 36.16
N ASP A 38 -18.64 19.57 36.52
CA ASP A 38 -19.29 20.19 37.69
C ASP A 38 -20.68 20.73 37.34
N ARG A 39 -21.58 20.76 38.33
CA ARG A 39 -22.95 21.25 38.22
C ARG A 39 -23.06 22.73 37.90
N SER A 40 -22.10 23.54 38.34
CA SER A 40 -22.06 24.99 38.08
C SER A 40 -21.67 25.31 36.62
N ARG A 41 -21.19 24.34 35.89
CA ARG A 41 -20.73 24.44 34.49
C ARG A 41 -21.71 23.83 33.48
N GLN A 42 -23.02 23.79 33.83
CA GLN A 42 -24.08 23.35 32.91
C GLN A 42 -24.19 24.27 31.69
N LEU A 43 -23.41 24.03 30.69
CA LEU A 43 -23.54 24.60 29.34
C LEU A 43 -23.75 23.54 28.27
N CYS A 44 -24.33 22.40 28.60
CA CYS A 44 -24.82 21.47 27.58
C CYS A 44 -26.32 21.31 27.75
N ALA A 45 -27.08 21.86 26.80
CA ALA A 45 -28.56 21.85 26.77
C ALA A 45 -29.18 20.43 26.69
N SER A 46 -28.40 19.35 26.53
CA SER A 46 -28.83 17.96 26.56
C SER A 46 -28.88 17.35 27.97
N ALA A 47 -28.02 17.79 28.89
CA ALA A 47 -28.01 17.30 30.28
C ALA A 47 -29.22 17.81 31.11
N ALA A 48 -29.83 18.92 30.71
CA ALA A 48 -31.01 19.49 31.36
C ALA A 48 -32.29 18.63 31.25
N LYS A 49 -32.35 17.67 30.35
CA LYS A 49 -33.50 16.77 30.18
C LYS A 49 -33.53 15.57 31.13
N LEU A 50 -32.42 15.27 31.83
CA LEU A 50 -32.30 14.09 32.70
C LEU A 50 -32.40 14.40 34.21
N SER A 51 -32.40 15.66 34.65
CA SER A 51 -32.46 16.00 36.09
C SER A 51 -33.85 16.41 36.56
N GLY A 52 -34.63 15.41 37.03
CA GLY A 52 -35.74 15.65 37.94
C GLY A 52 -35.22 16.20 39.26
N LYS A 53 -35.69 17.42 39.58
CA LYS A 53 -35.51 18.23 40.82
C LYS A 53 -35.00 17.49 42.05
N ARG A 54 -33.78 17.81 42.54
CA ARG A 54 -33.44 17.90 43.96
C ARG A 54 -32.36 18.99 44.14
N LYS A 55 -32.62 19.95 45.04
CA LYS A 55 -31.68 20.99 45.46
C LYS A 55 -30.52 20.35 46.23
N ALA A 56 -29.29 20.52 45.77
CA ALA A 56 -28.07 20.14 46.49
C ALA A 56 -27.26 21.41 46.87
N LYS A 57 -26.56 21.32 47.99
CA LYS A 57 -25.76 22.40 48.63
C LYS A 57 -24.53 22.75 47.79
N ALA A 58 -24.14 24.01 47.85
CA ALA A 58 -22.96 24.56 47.18
C ALA A 58 -21.67 24.04 47.83
N GLY A 59 -21.03 23.12 47.14
CA GLY A 59 -19.68 22.66 47.27
C GLY A 59 -19.39 21.94 45.98
N GLY A 60 -18.27 22.23 45.32
CA GLY A 60 -17.95 21.79 43.96
C GLY A 60 -17.83 20.27 43.79
N ASP A 61 -18.91 19.53 43.99
CA ASP A 61 -18.94 18.08 43.83
C ASP A 61 -18.99 17.73 42.35
N ILE A 62 -18.08 16.86 41.90
CA ILE A 62 -18.10 16.23 40.60
C ILE A 62 -19.41 15.46 40.46
N CYS A 63 -20.24 15.78 39.45
CA CYS A 63 -21.54 15.16 39.28
C CYS A 63 -21.56 14.17 38.11
N PHE A 64 -20.76 14.42 37.11
CA PHE A 64 -20.66 13.58 35.91
C PHE A 64 -19.19 13.45 35.47
N LEU A 65 -18.89 12.34 34.80
CA LEU A 65 -17.63 12.05 34.11
C LEU A 65 -17.96 11.99 32.64
N SER A 66 -17.15 12.64 31.80
CA SER A 66 -17.24 12.58 30.34
C SER A 66 -15.98 11.96 29.79
N VAL A 67 -16.14 10.99 28.89
CA VAL A 67 -15.02 10.45 28.15
C VAL A 67 -14.61 11.48 27.09
N PHE A 68 -13.37 11.98 27.19
CA PHE A 68 -12.78 12.92 26.23
C PHE A 68 -12.33 12.21 24.97
N ASP A 69 -11.59 11.10 25.13
CA ASP A 69 -11.15 10.20 24.08
C ASP A 69 -10.87 8.81 24.68
N GLN A 70 -10.89 7.78 23.83
CA GLN A 70 -10.55 6.41 24.25
C GLN A 70 -9.86 5.66 23.14
N ALA A 71 -9.00 4.70 23.50
CA ALA A 71 -8.40 3.77 22.59
C ALA A 71 -8.39 2.35 23.16
N GLU A 72 -8.56 1.38 22.28
CA GLU A 72 -8.42 -0.05 22.59
C GLU A 72 -7.18 -0.60 21.90
N PRO A 73 -6.56 -1.66 22.47
CA PRO A 73 -5.48 -2.36 21.80
C PRO A 73 -5.96 -2.87 20.42
N LEU A 74 -5.11 -2.79 19.42
CA LEU A 74 -5.44 -3.26 18.06
C LEU A 74 -5.85 -4.74 18.04
N THR A 75 -5.40 -5.49 19.06
CA THR A 75 -5.66 -6.92 19.24
C THR A 75 -7.07 -7.27 19.71
N ARG A 76 -7.83 -6.28 20.23
CA ARG A 76 -9.13 -6.47 20.89
C ARG A 76 -10.18 -5.47 20.42
N SER A 77 -10.04 -4.89 19.25
CA SER A 77 -10.97 -3.90 18.69
C SER A 77 -12.41 -4.49 18.61
N GLU A 78 -13.12 -4.45 19.70
CA GLU A 78 -14.57 -4.52 19.74
C GLU A 78 -15.06 -3.07 19.56
N ASN A 79 -15.81 -2.81 18.48
CA ASN A 79 -16.45 -1.50 18.25
C ASN A 79 -17.48 -1.21 19.35
N THR A 80 -17.04 -0.86 20.54
CA THR A 80 -17.89 -0.32 21.59
C THR A 80 -17.97 1.19 21.40
N GLU A 81 -19.18 1.68 21.07
CA GLU A 81 -19.44 3.12 21.07
C GLU A 81 -19.12 3.69 22.45
N PRO A 82 -18.39 4.81 22.56
CA PRO A 82 -18.06 5.40 23.85
C PRO A 82 -19.33 5.81 24.58
N GLU A 83 -19.49 5.38 25.81
CA GLU A 83 -20.48 5.97 26.72
C GLU A 83 -20.09 7.44 26.94
N GLU A 84 -20.79 8.36 26.29
CA GLU A 84 -20.43 9.79 26.30
C GLU A 84 -20.41 10.41 27.68
N MET A 85 -21.24 9.95 28.64
CA MET A 85 -21.34 10.50 29.97
C MET A 85 -21.83 9.48 31.02
N THR A 86 -21.10 9.38 32.13
CA THR A 86 -21.45 8.52 33.27
C THR A 86 -21.63 9.37 34.54
N ARG A 87 -22.46 8.94 35.48
CA ARG A 87 -22.59 9.63 36.79
C ARG A 87 -21.35 9.34 37.62
N ALA A 88 -20.82 10.36 38.29
CA ALA A 88 -19.66 10.19 39.17
C ALA A 88 -19.90 9.18 40.30
N ALA A 89 -21.17 9.05 40.77
CA ALA A 89 -21.55 8.09 41.81
C ALA A 89 -21.48 6.62 41.34
N ASP A 90 -21.58 6.38 40.02
CA ASP A 90 -21.54 5.03 39.43
C ASP A 90 -20.10 4.59 39.16
N GLU A 91 -19.14 5.54 39.22
CA GLU A 91 -17.71 5.31 38.97
C GLU A 91 -16.84 5.81 40.16
N PRO A 92 -16.87 5.11 41.29
CA PRO A 92 -16.24 5.57 42.53
C PRO A 92 -14.70 5.68 42.42
N LEU A 93 -14.03 4.76 41.75
CA LEU A 93 -12.56 4.78 41.58
C LEU A 93 -12.10 5.98 40.76
N MET A 94 -12.81 6.30 39.67
CA MET A 94 -12.49 7.46 38.83
C MET A 94 -12.76 8.77 39.60
N THR A 95 -13.86 8.83 40.31
CA THR A 95 -14.21 9.99 41.14
C THR A 95 -13.20 10.21 42.26
N GLN A 96 -12.78 9.15 42.92
CA GLN A 96 -11.75 9.20 43.97
C GLN A 96 -10.41 9.70 43.41
N ALA A 97 -9.93 9.15 42.27
CA ALA A 97 -8.68 9.57 41.64
C ALA A 97 -8.68 11.07 41.32
N LEU A 98 -9.80 11.62 40.82
CA LEU A 98 -9.96 13.02 40.44
C LEU A 98 -10.07 13.96 41.70
N THR A 99 -10.68 13.50 42.80
CA THR A 99 -10.88 14.32 44.00
C THR A 99 -9.69 14.30 44.93
N GLU A 100 -9.06 13.14 45.13
CA GLU A 100 -7.94 12.96 46.04
C GLU A 100 -6.58 13.14 45.37
N ASN A 101 -6.54 13.27 44.04
CA ASN A 101 -5.32 13.37 43.23
C ASN A 101 -4.36 12.19 43.50
N THR A 102 -4.91 11.00 43.63
CA THR A 102 -4.17 9.75 43.90
C THR A 102 -4.51 8.69 42.88
N VAL A 103 -3.55 7.82 42.58
CA VAL A 103 -3.80 6.63 41.72
C VAL A 103 -4.72 5.69 42.50
N THR A 104 -5.81 5.26 41.84
CA THR A 104 -6.76 4.30 42.40
C THR A 104 -6.73 3.00 41.59
N GLU A 105 -6.95 1.87 42.25
CA GLU A 105 -6.94 0.55 41.61
C GLU A 105 -8.08 -0.31 42.20
N GLY A 106 -8.74 -1.09 41.33
CA GLY A 106 -9.82 -1.97 41.73
C GLY A 106 -10.37 -2.77 40.57
N PHE A 107 -11.63 -3.17 40.67
CA PHE A 107 -12.34 -3.90 39.64
C PHE A 107 -13.63 -3.15 39.25
N ARG A 108 -13.95 -3.19 37.96
CA ARG A 108 -15.20 -2.68 37.40
C ARG A 108 -15.97 -3.83 36.77
N GLU A 109 -17.26 -3.89 36.96
CA GLU A 109 -18.15 -4.79 36.25
C GLU A 109 -18.41 -4.23 34.85
N VAL A 110 -17.94 -4.92 33.81
CA VAL A 110 -18.06 -4.50 32.40
C VAL A 110 -19.25 -5.16 31.70
N ALA A 111 -19.71 -6.29 32.24
CA ALA A 111 -20.93 -6.97 31.84
C ALA A 111 -21.42 -7.81 33.05
N PRO A 112 -22.70 -8.21 33.10
CA PRO A 112 -23.22 -8.98 34.23
C PRO A 112 -22.35 -10.18 34.60
N GLY A 113 -21.74 -10.14 35.80
CA GLY A 113 -20.83 -11.16 36.32
C GLY A 113 -19.42 -11.17 35.70
N GLN A 114 -19.08 -10.20 34.88
CA GLN A 114 -17.75 -10.07 34.27
C GLN A 114 -17.03 -8.83 34.79
N PHE A 115 -15.89 -9.04 35.42
CA PHE A 115 -15.09 -7.99 36.01
C PHE A 115 -13.81 -7.77 35.21
N ALA A 116 -13.46 -6.48 34.98
CA ALA A 116 -12.16 -6.06 34.50
C ALA A 116 -11.39 -5.34 35.62
N ARG A 117 -10.08 -5.46 35.61
CA ARG A 117 -9.21 -4.67 36.48
C ARG A 117 -9.20 -3.25 35.95
N LEU A 118 -9.31 -2.30 36.84
CA LEU A 118 -9.33 -0.86 36.55
C LEU A 118 -8.25 -0.18 37.37
N LYS A 119 -7.40 0.62 36.71
CA LYS A 119 -6.43 1.49 37.37
C LYS A 119 -6.56 2.89 36.80
N VAL A 120 -6.72 3.88 37.65
CA VAL A 120 -6.99 5.24 37.23
C VAL A 120 -5.88 6.17 37.74
N TYR A 121 -5.30 6.92 36.81
CA TYR A 121 -4.23 7.86 37.04
C TYR A 121 -4.75 9.27 36.90
N PRO A 122 -4.60 10.15 37.92
CA PRO A 122 -4.94 11.56 37.81
C PRO A 122 -3.99 12.27 36.84
N ILE A 123 -4.50 13.17 36.02
CA ILE A 123 -3.74 14.03 35.12
C ILE A 123 -3.76 15.45 35.70
N CYS A 124 -2.55 15.98 35.97
CA CYS A 124 -2.37 17.27 36.61
C CYS A 124 -1.74 18.30 35.66
N ASP A 125 -2.07 19.58 35.94
CA ASP A 125 -1.38 20.72 35.28
C ASP A 125 -0.04 21.03 35.96
N GLY A 126 0.72 21.99 35.43
CA GLY A 126 2.01 22.42 36.00
C GLY A 126 1.93 22.97 37.41
N HIS A 127 0.71 23.24 37.96
CA HIS A 127 0.44 23.64 39.31
C HIS A 127 0.00 22.47 40.19
N ASN A 128 0.14 21.24 39.76
CA ASN A 128 -0.29 20.01 40.46
C ASN A 128 -1.81 19.94 40.75
N ARG A 129 -2.63 20.60 39.95
CA ARG A 129 -4.08 20.52 40.06
C ARG A 129 -4.59 19.46 39.11
N CYS A 130 -5.30 18.45 39.65
CA CYS A 130 -5.93 17.41 38.86
C CYS A 130 -7.10 17.99 38.06
N PHE A 131 -7.10 17.79 36.75
CA PHE A 131 -8.14 18.29 35.85
C PHE A 131 -8.74 17.20 34.96
N ALA A 132 -8.09 16.05 34.86
CA ALA A 132 -8.51 14.90 34.09
C ALA A 132 -7.98 13.61 34.72
N ALA A 133 -8.39 12.44 34.19
CA ALA A 133 -7.85 11.16 34.58
C ALA A 133 -7.67 10.24 33.34
N ALA A 134 -6.69 9.37 33.41
CA ALA A 134 -6.53 8.26 32.47
C ALA A 134 -6.93 6.95 33.16
N ALA A 135 -7.93 6.26 32.64
CA ALA A 135 -8.42 4.99 33.16
C ALA A 135 -7.97 3.86 32.25
N PHE A 136 -7.24 2.91 32.82
CA PHE A 136 -6.75 1.68 32.18
C PHE A 136 -7.64 0.52 32.61
N GLU A 137 -8.20 -0.20 31.65
CA GLU A 137 -9.16 -1.27 31.90
C GLU A 137 -8.80 -2.51 31.09
N ASP A 138 -8.62 -3.65 31.74
CA ASP A 138 -8.48 -4.96 31.10
C ASP A 138 -8.76 -6.12 32.07
N ARG A 139 -9.01 -7.31 31.50
CA ARG A 139 -9.29 -8.56 32.27
C ARG A 139 -8.02 -9.32 32.62
N GLU A 140 -7.01 -9.28 31.79
CA GLU A 140 -5.84 -10.17 31.84
C GLU A 140 -4.48 -9.44 31.75
N ALA A 141 -4.45 -8.12 31.57
CA ALA A 141 -3.23 -7.39 31.32
C ALA A 141 -2.32 -7.33 32.57
N ASP A 142 -1.00 -7.29 32.31
CA ASP A 142 0.02 -7.11 33.33
C ASP A 142 0.11 -5.61 33.70
N VAL A 143 -0.33 -5.25 34.90
CA VAL A 143 -0.38 -3.88 35.41
C VAL A 143 0.99 -3.18 35.40
N VAL A 144 2.09 -3.92 35.36
CA VAL A 144 3.45 -3.35 35.29
C VAL A 144 3.62 -2.52 34.00
N PHE A 145 2.98 -2.92 32.91
CA PHE A 145 3.00 -2.15 31.67
C PHE A 145 2.14 -0.89 31.76
N TRP A 146 1.10 -0.84 32.58
CA TRP A 146 0.23 0.32 32.73
C TRP A 146 0.96 1.53 33.32
N ASP A 147 1.75 1.31 34.39
CA ASP A 147 2.58 2.36 34.98
C ASP A 147 3.58 2.92 33.97
N ALA A 148 4.25 2.03 33.22
CA ALA A 148 5.20 2.42 32.20
C ALA A 148 4.53 3.16 31.02
N THR A 149 3.32 2.75 30.64
CA THR A 149 2.55 3.41 29.58
C THR A 149 2.05 4.80 30.02
N MET A 150 1.71 4.95 31.32
CA MET A 150 1.35 6.27 31.83
C MET A 150 2.57 7.22 31.83
N ASP A 151 3.76 6.75 32.15
CA ASP A 151 5.02 7.50 31.99
C ASP A 151 5.24 7.93 30.53
N PHE A 152 4.95 7.04 29.57
CA PHE A 152 5.00 7.33 28.13
C PHE A 152 4.02 8.45 27.75
N LEU A 153 2.76 8.38 28.18
CA LEU A 153 1.75 9.40 27.90
C LEU A 153 2.12 10.76 28.50
N ASN A 154 2.67 10.79 29.71
CA ASN A 154 3.10 12.02 30.39
C ASN A 154 4.36 12.64 29.76
N GLY A 155 5.26 11.80 29.22
CA GLY A 155 6.51 12.24 28.57
C GLY A 155 6.33 12.70 27.13
N SER A 156 5.23 12.35 26.49
CA SER A 156 4.97 12.55 25.07
C SER A 156 4.61 13.98 24.73
N LYS A 157 5.59 14.85 24.58
CA LYS A 157 5.39 16.21 24.04
C LYS A 157 5.51 16.30 22.51
N THR A 158 5.78 15.20 21.83
CA THR A 158 6.05 15.13 20.38
C THR A 158 5.00 14.29 19.69
N ASP A 159 4.56 14.75 18.50
CA ASP A 159 3.78 13.94 17.59
C ASP A 159 4.69 12.84 17.00
N TYR A 160 4.54 11.63 17.49
CA TYR A 160 5.30 10.46 17.04
C TYR A 160 4.74 9.83 15.76
N ALA A 161 3.63 10.33 15.22
CA ALA A 161 2.94 9.75 14.07
C ALA A 161 3.81 9.65 12.79
N SER A 162 4.88 10.44 12.72
CA SER A 162 5.82 10.41 11.58
C SER A 162 7.00 9.46 11.75
N ASN A 163 7.18 8.84 12.92
CA ASN A 163 8.31 7.94 13.21
C ASN A 163 7.86 6.47 13.20
N SER A 164 8.50 5.62 12.41
CA SER A 164 8.20 4.19 12.28
C SER A 164 8.23 3.44 13.61
N CYS A 165 9.07 3.87 14.55
CA CYS A 165 9.17 3.27 15.88
C CYS A 165 7.86 3.32 16.68
N TYR A 166 6.95 4.26 16.37
CA TYR A 166 5.70 4.48 17.11
C TYR A 166 4.45 3.94 16.40
N ARG A 167 4.63 2.98 15.49
CA ARG A 167 3.50 2.28 14.85
C ARG A 167 2.72 1.41 15.85
N ARG A 168 1.43 1.20 15.55
CA ARG A 168 0.53 0.32 16.31
C ARG A 168 1.10 -1.12 16.39
N LEU A 169 0.80 -1.83 17.46
CA LEU A 169 1.27 -3.18 17.74
C LEU A 169 0.23 -4.23 17.35
N SER A 170 0.73 -5.42 16.99
CA SER A 170 -0.10 -6.60 16.76
C SER A 170 -0.13 -7.53 17.98
N SER A 171 -1.05 -8.51 17.99
CA SER A 171 -1.19 -9.48 19.10
C SER A 171 0.03 -10.40 19.26
N ILE A 172 0.85 -10.51 18.24
CA ILE A 172 2.02 -11.40 18.21
C ILE A 172 3.32 -10.67 18.61
N ASP A 173 3.25 -9.32 18.78
CA ASP A 173 4.43 -8.56 19.13
C ASP A 173 4.85 -8.82 20.57
N GLY A 174 6.13 -9.11 20.75
CA GLY A 174 6.75 -9.23 22.06
C GLY A 174 6.93 -7.86 22.69
N LEU A 175 6.49 -7.70 23.94
CA LEU A 175 6.73 -6.50 24.74
C LEU A 175 7.62 -6.84 25.92
N VAL A 176 8.67 -6.04 26.12
CA VAL A 176 9.60 -6.16 27.24
C VAL A 176 9.81 -4.79 27.86
N LEU A 177 9.73 -4.72 29.17
CA LEU A 177 10.03 -3.52 29.94
C LEU A 177 11.42 -3.66 30.58
N VAL A 178 12.28 -2.69 30.35
CA VAL A 178 13.67 -2.67 30.81
C VAL A 178 13.91 -1.46 31.71
N ASN A 179 14.65 -1.66 32.79
CA ASN A 179 15.17 -0.57 33.60
C ASN A 179 16.36 0.10 32.87
N ALA A 180 16.27 1.39 32.64
CA ALA A 180 17.29 2.13 31.88
C ALA A 180 18.65 2.22 32.61
N ARG A 181 18.66 2.16 33.96
CA ARG A 181 19.91 2.35 34.77
C ARG A 181 20.84 1.17 34.74
N ASP A 182 20.30 -0.06 34.78
CA ASP A 182 21.09 -1.29 34.92
C ASP A 182 20.82 -2.32 33.83
N GLY A 183 19.93 -2.00 32.88
CA GLY A 183 19.55 -2.89 31.79
C GLY A 183 18.81 -4.15 32.26
N LEU A 184 18.20 -4.13 33.45
CA LEU A 184 17.44 -5.26 33.96
C LEU A 184 16.07 -5.36 33.30
N ILE A 185 15.71 -6.56 32.86
CA ILE A 185 14.36 -6.83 32.31
C ILE A 185 13.37 -6.97 33.46
N LEU A 186 12.44 -6.03 33.56
CA LEU A 186 11.44 -5.94 34.62
C LEU A 186 10.19 -6.78 34.33
N ALA A 187 9.73 -6.75 33.07
CA ALA A 187 8.53 -7.47 32.65
C ALA A 187 8.66 -7.89 31.19
N ALA A 188 7.92 -8.91 30.79
CA ALA A 188 7.80 -9.38 29.43
C ALA A 188 6.41 -10.00 29.21
N ASN A 189 5.76 -9.72 28.09
CA ASN A 189 4.50 -10.36 27.74
C ASN A 189 4.72 -11.82 27.27
N ASN A 190 3.62 -12.54 27.04
CA ASN A 190 3.70 -13.94 26.63
C ASN A 190 4.35 -14.12 25.25
N ALA A 191 4.15 -13.19 24.32
CA ALA A 191 4.76 -13.24 22.99
C ALA A 191 6.29 -13.12 23.08
N ALA A 192 6.83 -12.15 23.85
CA ALA A 192 8.26 -12.01 24.07
C ALA A 192 8.86 -13.25 24.74
N ARG A 193 8.19 -13.79 25.76
CA ARG A 193 8.63 -15.03 26.43
C ARG A 193 8.66 -16.22 25.49
N HIS A 194 7.68 -16.31 24.55
CA HIS A 194 7.64 -17.36 23.55
C HIS A 194 8.80 -17.24 22.55
N ILE A 195 9.02 -16.07 21.97
CA ILE A 195 10.13 -15.79 21.05
C ILE A 195 11.48 -16.20 21.70
N TYR A 196 11.73 -15.73 22.92
CA TYR A 196 12.98 -16.02 23.60
C TYR A 196 13.13 -17.48 24.06
N ARG A 197 12.02 -18.17 24.32
CA ARG A 197 12.06 -19.62 24.58
C ARG A 197 12.51 -20.41 23.35
N VAL A 198 12.05 -20.01 22.14
CA VAL A 198 12.52 -20.59 20.87
C VAL A 198 14.01 -20.32 20.68
N LEU A 199 14.49 -19.13 21.08
CA LEU A 199 15.92 -18.80 21.08
C LEU A 199 16.73 -19.52 22.17
N GLY A 200 16.09 -20.32 23.03
CA GLY A 200 16.76 -21.10 24.09
C GLY A 200 16.92 -20.35 25.40
N VAL A 201 16.26 -19.23 25.59
CA VAL A 201 16.25 -18.46 26.85
C VAL A 201 15.02 -18.86 27.66
N GLY A 202 15.21 -19.61 28.74
CA GLY A 202 14.10 -20.14 29.55
C GLY A 202 13.34 -19.08 30.34
N HIS A 203 14.09 -18.14 30.95
CA HIS A 203 13.53 -17.02 31.72
C HIS A 203 14.09 -15.71 31.21
N LEU A 204 13.24 -14.82 30.75
CA LEU A 204 13.63 -13.50 30.22
C LEU A 204 13.66 -12.43 31.33
N VAL A 205 12.64 -12.39 32.18
CA VAL A 205 12.53 -11.44 33.29
C VAL A 205 13.62 -11.69 34.32
N GLY A 206 14.23 -10.62 34.83
CA GLY A 206 15.35 -10.66 35.77
C GLY A 206 16.73 -10.81 35.12
N ARG A 207 16.82 -10.94 33.79
CA ARG A 207 18.10 -10.92 33.06
C ARG A 207 18.49 -9.49 32.67
N ARG A 208 19.77 -9.30 32.39
CA ARG A 208 20.29 -8.05 31.84
C ARG A 208 20.31 -8.09 30.31
N THR A 209 20.00 -6.98 29.69
CA THR A 209 20.02 -6.82 28.23
C THR A 209 21.40 -6.96 27.61
N SER A 210 22.46 -6.69 28.38
CA SER A 210 23.85 -6.89 28.01
C SER A 210 24.35 -8.35 28.12
N SER A 211 23.52 -9.28 28.61
CA SER A 211 23.90 -10.69 28.69
C SER A 211 24.13 -11.28 27.29
N GLU A 212 25.06 -12.21 27.13
CA GLU A 212 25.45 -12.84 25.86
C GLU A 212 24.24 -13.48 25.11
N GLU A 213 23.28 -13.98 25.88
CA GLU A 213 22.08 -14.61 25.32
C GLU A 213 21.06 -13.61 24.76
N ILE A 214 21.05 -12.36 25.26
CA ILE A 214 20.12 -11.30 24.89
C ILE A 214 20.79 -10.32 23.92
N ASN A 215 21.83 -9.62 24.37
CA ASN A 215 22.70 -8.70 23.61
C ASN A 215 21.97 -7.65 22.79
N TRP A 216 21.22 -6.75 23.47
CA TRP A 216 20.48 -5.65 22.82
C TRP A 216 21.32 -4.37 22.79
N ASN A 217 22.07 -4.15 21.72
CA ASN A 217 22.92 -2.97 21.57
C ASN A 217 22.12 -1.68 21.37
N GLY A 218 20.86 -1.74 20.87
CA GLY A 218 20.00 -0.58 20.67
C GLY A 218 19.66 0.18 21.95
N ILE A 219 19.77 -0.48 23.13
CA ILE A 219 19.52 0.19 24.41
C ILE A 219 20.56 1.28 24.69
N ASP A 220 21.84 1.01 24.44
CA ASP A 220 22.92 1.98 24.66
C ASP A 220 22.74 3.21 23.75
N ASN A 221 22.32 2.98 22.52
CA ASN A 221 22.03 4.05 21.57
C ASN A 221 20.87 4.93 22.05
N VAL A 222 19.77 4.31 22.49
CA VAL A 222 18.59 5.05 23.03
C VAL A 222 18.98 5.86 24.26
N LEU A 223 19.81 5.31 25.15
CA LEU A 223 20.28 6.03 26.34
C LEU A 223 21.16 7.22 25.97
N TYR A 224 21.93 7.12 24.89
CA TYR A 224 22.78 8.19 24.40
C TYR A 224 22.01 9.28 23.64
N THR A 225 21.08 8.89 22.75
CA THR A 225 20.35 9.81 21.88
C THR A 225 19.09 10.40 22.53
N GLY A 226 18.50 9.68 23.48
CA GLY A 226 17.22 10.03 24.09
C GLY A 226 16.01 9.78 23.18
N THR A 227 16.20 9.16 22.00
CA THR A 227 15.15 8.94 20.99
C THR A 227 14.94 7.44 20.76
N ALA A 228 13.73 7.10 20.25
CA ALA A 228 13.43 5.72 19.89
C ALA A 228 14.29 5.25 18.71
N GLU A 229 14.66 3.97 18.70
CA GLU A 229 15.53 3.33 17.70
C GLU A 229 14.96 2.00 17.24
N GLU A 230 15.22 1.64 15.97
CA GLU A 230 14.92 0.34 15.39
C GLU A 230 16.20 -0.46 15.13
N GLN A 231 16.17 -1.74 15.41
CA GLN A 231 17.27 -2.66 15.13
C GLN A 231 16.76 -3.98 14.60
N GLU A 232 17.31 -4.45 13.49
CA GLU A 232 17.05 -5.78 12.96
C GLU A 232 18.11 -6.76 13.48
N LEU A 233 17.67 -7.93 13.93
CA LEU A 233 18.56 -9.00 14.40
C LEU A 233 18.19 -10.33 13.79
N GLN A 234 19.18 -11.02 13.23
CA GLN A 234 19.03 -12.40 12.81
C GLN A 234 19.67 -13.34 13.83
N LYS A 235 18.91 -14.21 14.45
CA LYS A 235 19.40 -15.16 15.47
C LYS A 235 18.72 -16.52 15.35
N LYS A 236 19.51 -17.59 15.24
CA LYS A 236 19.03 -18.99 15.13
C LYS A 236 17.95 -19.21 14.07
N GLY A 237 18.04 -18.51 12.93
CA GLY A 237 17.09 -18.63 11.82
C GLY A 237 15.81 -17.78 11.96
N LEU A 238 15.65 -17.03 13.04
CA LEU A 238 14.62 -16.02 13.19
C LEU A 238 15.15 -14.66 12.74
N PHE A 239 14.31 -13.89 12.07
CA PHE A 239 14.50 -12.46 11.79
C PHE A 239 13.58 -11.68 12.73
N LEU A 240 14.19 -10.89 13.61
CA LEU A 240 13.48 -10.13 14.63
C LEU A 240 13.74 -8.65 14.43
N ASP A 241 12.67 -7.85 14.39
CA ASP A 241 12.75 -6.40 14.40
C ASP A 241 12.48 -5.91 15.81
N PHE A 242 13.43 -5.14 16.34
CA PHE A 242 13.36 -4.52 17.65
C PHE A 242 13.07 -3.04 17.51
N ARG A 243 12.14 -2.54 18.33
CA ARG A 243 11.91 -1.12 18.54
C ARG A 243 12.13 -0.79 20.00
N PHE A 244 13.06 0.11 20.27
CA PHE A 244 13.42 0.56 21.62
C PHE A 244 12.81 1.92 21.86
N ILE A 245 11.84 2.01 22.76
CA ILE A 245 11.06 3.22 23.04
C ILE A 245 11.44 3.72 24.44
N PRO A 246 12.14 4.88 24.55
CA PRO A 246 12.49 5.44 25.86
C PRO A 246 11.25 6.02 26.56
N LEU A 247 11.14 5.78 27.86
CA LEU A 247 10.14 6.33 28.74
C LEU A 247 10.80 7.35 29.65
N HIS A 248 10.37 8.61 29.52
CA HIS A 248 10.91 9.71 30.28
C HIS A 248 10.08 9.95 31.54
N ALA A 249 10.75 10.00 32.70
CA ALA A 249 10.16 10.46 33.95
C ALA A 249 11.06 11.54 34.55
N ALA A 250 10.48 12.65 34.94
CA ALA A 250 11.18 13.81 35.53
C ALA A 250 12.40 14.31 34.71
N GLY A 251 12.33 14.18 33.37
CA GLY A 251 13.39 14.67 32.45
C GLY A 251 14.56 13.70 32.23
N SER A 252 14.51 12.49 32.79
CA SER A 252 15.48 11.41 32.55
C SER A 252 14.79 10.16 31.99
N ILE A 253 15.54 9.32 31.26
CA ILE A 253 15.04 8.02 30.82
C ILE A 253 15.13 7.06 32.02
N GLU A 254 13.98 6.63 32.53
CA GLU A 254 13.93 5.67 33.63
C GLU A 254 13.71 4.23 33.17
N ARG A 255 12.93 4.07 32.11
CA ARG A 255 12.57 2.77 31.53
C ARG A 255 12.65 2.81 30.03
N ILE A 256 12.75 1.64 29.40
CA ILE A 256 12.70 1.45 27.95
C ILE A 256 11.69 0.34 27.68
N ILE A 257 10.72 0.59 26.81
CA ILE A 257 9.89 -0.47 26.26
C ILE A 257 10.59 -1.00 25.01
N VAL A 258 10.78 -2.32 24.95
CA VAL A 258 11.31 -3.01 23.78
C VAL A 258 10.17 -3.79 23.14
N VAL A 259 9.85 -3.43 21.89
CA VAL A 259 8.91 -4.17 21.06
C VAL A 259 9.69 -5.12 20.18
N ILE A 260 9.27 -6.36 20.08
CA ILE A 260 9.94 -7.42 19.34
C ILE A 260 8.95 -8.02 18.34
N GLU A 261 9.21 -7.86 17.05
CA GLU A 261 8.39 -8.41 15.99
C GLU A 261 9.14 -9.56 15.28
N ASP A 262 8.49 -10.71 15.14
CA ASP A 262 9.04 -11.83 14.36
C ASP A 262 8.62 -11.65 12.88
N VAL A 263 9.56 -11.17 12.07
CA VAL A 263 9.39 -10.93 10.63
C VAL A 263 9.93 -12.10 9.78
N THR A 264 10.21 -13.26 10.38
CA THR A 264 10.83 -14.40 9.69
C THR A 264 10.03 -14.84 8.48
N GLN A 265 8.73 -15.03 8.63
CA GLN A 265 7.88 -15.46 7.51
C GLN A 265 7.81 -14.41 6.39
N LEU A 266 7.81 -13.13 6.75
CA LEU A 266 7.81 -12.03 5.79
C LEU A 266 9.12 -12.02 4.99
N LYS A 267 10.27 -12.09 5.66
CA LYS A 267 11.60 -12.12 5.02
C LYS A 267 11.78 -13.34 4.11
N LEU A 268 11.33 -14.51 4.55
CA LEU A 268 11.42 -15.74 3.74
C LEU A 268 10.55 -15.64 2.48
N LYS A 269 9.34 -15.07 2.58
CA LYS A 269 8.48 -14.85 1.41
C LYS A 269 9.07 -13.82 0.45
N ASP A 270 9.64 -12.74 0.97
CA ASP A 270 10.30 -11.73 0.16
C ASP A 270 11.48 -12.33 -0.62
N GLU A 271 12.29 -13.14 0.03
CA GLU A 271 13.40 -13.83 -0.65
C GLU A 271 12.91 -14.83 -1.69
N GLU A 272 11.85 -15.60 -1.40
CA GLU A 272 11.22 -16.49 -2.38
C GLU A 272 10.73 -15.71 -3.61
N LEU A 273 10.08 -14.55 -3.40
CA LEU A 273 9.60 -13.68 -4.49
C LEU A 273 10.78 -13.12 -5.30
N ARG A 274 11.87 -12.70 -4.65
CA ARG A 274 13.09 -12.23 -5.33
C ARG A 274 13.71 -13.31 -6.19
N VAL A 275 13.81 -14.55 -5.67
CA VAL A 275 14.33 -15.68 -6.43
C VAL A 275 13.44 -16.00 -7.63
N LYS A 276 12.11 -16.04 -7.45
CA LYS A 276 11.16 -16.25 -8.55
C LYS A 276 11.30 -15.17 -9.63
N ALA A 277 11.38 -13.91 -9.24
CA ALA A 277 11.56 -12.80 -10.17
C ALA A 277 12.90 -12.90 -10.95
N ALA A 278 13.97 -13.33 -10.29
CA ALA A 278 15.26 -13.55 -10.95
C ALA A 278 15.20 -14.68 -11.98
N VAL A 279 14.55 -15.81 -11.64
CA VAL A 279 14.34 -16.94 -12.56
C VAL A 279 13.51 -16.53 -13.79
N ILE A 280 12.43 -15.78 -13.58
CA ILE A 280 11.59 -15.29 -14.68
C ILE A 280 12.41 -14.40 -15.62
N ARG A 281 13.21 -13.46 -15.10
CA ARG A 281 14.11 -12.64 -15.92
C ARG A 281 15.09 -13.47 -16.73
N GLU A 282 15.71 -14.47 -16.11
CA GLU A 282 16.64 -15.36 -16.81
C GLU A 282 15.95 -16.14 -17.94
N ILE A 283 14.71 -16.61 -17.72
CA ILE A 283 13.92 -17.28 -18.76
C ILE A 283 13.69 -16.33 -19.95
N HIS A 284 13.26 -15.09 -19.70
CA HIS A 284 13.06 -14.10 -20.77
C HIS A 284 14.36 -13.81 -21.54
N HIS A 285 15.49 -13.68 -20.86
CA HIS A 285 16.79 -13.51 -21.50
C HIS A 285 17.16 -14.71 -22.38
N ARG A 286 16.94 -15.94 -21.91
CA ARG A 286 17.20 -17.14 -22.69
C ARG A 286 16.28 -17.29 -23.91
N VAL A 287 14.99 -16.99 -23.75
CA VAL A 287 14.04 -16.99 -24.87
C VAL A 287 14.46 -15.97 -25.92
N LYS A 288 14.80 -14.74 -25.55
CA LYS A 288 15.34 -13.72 -26.46
C LYS A 288 16.56 -14.26 -27.22
N ASN A 289 17.56 -14.81 -26.52
CA ASN A 289 18.79 -15.32 -27.14
C ASN A 289 18.50 -16.46 -28.12
N ASN A 290 17.59 -17.37 -27.77
CA ASN A 290 17.19 -18.47 -28.65
C ASN A 290 16.50 -17.94 -29.94
N LEU A 291 15.58 -16.98 -29.78
CA LEU A 291 14.88 -16.34 -30.90
C LEU A 291 15.86 -15.60 -31.82
N GLN A 292 16.84 -14.88 -31.27
CA GLN A 292 17.90 -14.23 -32.06
C GLN A 292 18.75 -15.22 -32.81
N THR A 293 19.06 -16.38 -32.22
CA THR A 293 19.79 -17.46 -32.88
C THR A 293 18.98 -18.02 -34.04
N ILE A 294 17.69 -18.32 -33.85
CA ILE A 294 16.78 -18.80 -34.89
C ILE A 294 16.68 -17.77 -36.03
N ALA A 295 16.49 -16.49 -35.71
CA ALA A 295 16.45 -15.42 -36.71
C ALA A 295 17.76 -15.37 -37.54
N SER A 296 18.92 -15.58 -36.91
CA SER A 296 20.20 -15.59 -37.55
C SER A 296 20.36 -16.78 -38.52
N LEU A 297 19.91 -17.97 -38.13
CA LEU A 297 19.88 -19.16 -39.00
C LEU A 297 18.95 -18.95 -40.19
N LEU A 298 17.76 -18.42 -39.99
CA LEU A 298 16.82 -18.12 -41.08
C LEU A 298 17.39 -17.07 -42.03
N ARG A 299 18.16 -16.08 -41.59
CA ARG A 299 18.88 -15.11 -42.45
C ARG A 299 19.93 -15.81 -43.33
N LEU A 300 20.61 -16.81 -42.80
CA LEU A 300 21.54 -17.60 -43.60
C LEU A 300 20.81 -18.41 -44.69
N GLU A 301 19.71 -19.05 -44.37
CA GLU A 301 18.86 -19.77 -45.31
C GLU A 301 18.25 -18.84 -46.36
N GLN A 302 17.79 -17.64 -45.96
CA GLN A 302 17.29 -16.62 -46.88
C GLN A 302 18.34 -16.23 -47.96
N ARG A 303 19.62 -16.08 -47.55
CA ARG A 303 20.71 -15.76 -48.48
C ARG A 303 21.00 -16.90 -49.46
N ARG A 304 20.73 -18.16 -49.09
CA ARG A 304 20.96 -19.35 -49.91
C ARG A 304 19.75 -19.69 -50.79
N ALA A 305 18.57 -19.16 -50.48
CA ALA A 305 17.36 -19.48 -51.22
C ALA A 305 17.46 -19.03 -52.69
N ALA A 306 17.14 -19.93 -53.60
CA ALA A 306 17.17 -19.67 -55.04
C ALA A 306 15.90 -18.94 -55.56
N SER A 307 14.76 -19.13 -54.88
CA SER A 307 13.47 -18.52 -55.26
C SER A 307 13.26 -17.22 -54.50
N GLU A 308 12.83 -16.16 -55.17
CA GLU A 308 12.44 -14.90 -54.56
C GLU A 308 11.22 -15.07 -53.63
N GLU A 309 10.26 -15.95 -54.00
CA GLU A 309 9.13 -16.27 -53.16
C GLU A 309 9.57 -16.85 -51.81
N THR A 310 10.54 -17.78 -51.81
CA THR A 310 11.14 -18.34 -50.58
C THR A 310 11.85 -17.26 -49.75
N LYS A 311 12.57 -16.33 -50.39
CA LYS A 311 13.22 -15.22 -49.68
C LYS A 311 12.24 -14.30 -48.97
N VAL A 312 11.09 -14.03 -49.60
CA VAL A 312 10.01 -13.22 -49.01
C VAL A 312 9.44 -13.92 -47.77
N VAL A 313 9.06 -15.19 -47.86
CA VAL A 313 8.51 -15.97 -46.74
C VAL A 313 9.48 -16.05 -45.56
N LEU A 314 10.78 -16.27 -45.85
CA LEU A 314 11.81 -16.28 -44.80
C LEU A 314 12.00 -14.92 -44.16
N ARG A 315 11.95 -13.82 -44.94
CA ARG A 315 12.04 -12.46 -44.43
C ARG A 315 10.90 -12.17 -43.44
N ASP A 316 9.69 -12.52 -43.82
CA ASP A 316 8.52 -12.32 -42.94
C ASP A 316 8.63 -13.14 -41.65
N SER A 317 9.12 -14.38 -41.76
CA SER A 317 9.39 -15.22 -40.58
C SER A 317 10.45 -14.62 -39.64
N ILE A 318 11.55 -14.07 -40.22
CA ILE A 318 12.60 -13.39 -39.46
C ILE A 318 12.07 -12.16 -38.75
N ASN A 319 11.26 -11.35 -39.42
CA ASN A 319 10.66 -10.15 -38.85
C ASN A 319 9.78 -10.49 -37.63
N ARG A 320 8.93 -11.52 -37.74
CA ARG A 320 8.07 -11.99 -36.64
C ARG A 320 8.87 -12.49 -35.44
N ILE A 321 9.91 -13.33 -35.69
CA ILE A 321 10.76 -13.82 -34.61
C ILE A 321 11.50 -12.66 -33.93
N SER A 322 11.96 -11.67 -34.70
CA SER A 322 12.62 -10.48 -34.15
C SER A 322 11.69 -9.65 -33.29
N SER A 323 10.41 -9.53 -33.65
CA SER A 323 9.39 -8.82 -32.85
C SER A 323 9.08 -9.53 -31.56
N ILE A 324 8.95 -10.87 -31.57
CA ILE A 324 8.77 -11.64 -30.34
C ILE A 324 10.00 -11.50 -29.44
N ALA A 325 11.22 -11.52 -29.99
CA ALA A 325 12.46 -11.34 -29.24
C ALA A 325 12.51 -9.95 -28.55
N LEU A 326 12.04 -8.90 -29.25
CA LEU A 326 11.95 -7.55 -28.69
C LEU A 326 11.00 -7.49 -27.49
N VAL A 327 9.82 -8.12 -27.59
CA VAL A 327 8.87 -8.20 -26.49
C VAL A 327 9.50 -8.85 -25.25
N HIS A 328 10.20 -9.98 -25.44
CA HIS A 328 10.90 -10.65 -24.36
C HIS A 328 12.03 -9.79 -23.76
N GLU A 329 12.64 -8.90 -24.52
CA GLU A 329 13.62 -7.94 -24.02
C GLU A 329 12.99 -6.91 -23.06
N TYR A 330 11.86 -6.32 -23.45
CA TYR A 330 11.14 -5.40 -22.58
C TYR A 330 10.66 -6.06 -21.29
N LEU A 331 10.17 -7.30 -21.38
CA LEU A 331 9.72 -8.06 -20.19
C LEU A 331 10.85 -8.41 -19.24
N SER A 332 12.08 -8.55 -19.73
CA SER A 332 13.25 -8.87 -18.90
C SER A 332 13.81 -7.66 -18.15
N GLY A 333 13.61 -6.44 -18.68
CA GLY A 333 14.26 -5.22 -18.16
C GLY A 333 13.61 -4.62 -16.92
N GLN A 334 12.32 -4.75 -16.75
CA GLN A 334 11.59 -4.00 -15.72
C GLN A 334 11.33 -4.77 -14.40
N GLY A 335 11.45 -6.10 -14.40
CA GLY A 335 11.23 -6.90 -13.17
C GLY A 335 9.83 -6.77 -12.53
N THR A 336 8.91 -6.07 -13.20
CA THR A 336 7.55 -5.80 -12.74
C THR A 336 6.55 -6.65 -13.50
N GLU A 337 5.50 -7.10 -12.82
CA GLU A 337 4.39 -7.83 -13.46
C GLU A 337 3.60 -6.96 -14.45
N LEU A 338 3.74 -5.62 -14.36
CA LEU A 338 3.03 -4.63 -15.17
C LEU A 338 3.99 -3.88 -16.09
N VAL A 339 3.70 -3.87 -17.40
CA VAL A 339 4.48 -3.24 -18.46
C VAL A 339 3.83 -1.93 -18.91
N ASP A 340 4.63 -0.87 -19.06
CA ASP A 340 4.21 0.40 -19.62
C ASP A 340 3.97 0.27 -21.13
N ILE A 341 2.73 0.50 -21.55
CA ILE A 341 2.31 0.30 -22.95
C ILE A 341 2.86 1.37 -23.89
N ASN A 342 3.07 2.59 -23.38
CA ASN A 342 3.64 3.65 -24.19
C ASN A 342 5.12 3.34 -24.52
N GLU A 343 5.88 2.90 -23.53
CA GLU A 343 7.30 2.51 -23.74
C GLU A 343 7.41 1.32 -24.68
N LEU A 344 6.61 0.26 -24.46
CA LEU A 344 6.58 -0.95 -25.29
C LEU A 344 6.17 -0.61 -26.74
N GLY A 345 5.11 0.16 -26.94
CA GLY A 345 4.62 0.54 -28.26
C GLY A 345 5.63 1.40 -29.03
N ASN A 346 6.31 2.33 -28.35
CA ASN A 346 7.41 3.09 -28.95
C ASN A 346 8.58 2.18 -29.38
N GLY A 347 8.88 1.13 -28.61
CA GLY A 347 9.90 0.14 -28.96
C GLY A 347 9.53 -0.63 -30.22
N VAL A 348 8.32 -1.14 -30.32
CA VAL A 348 7.80 -1.83 -31.52
C VAL A 348 7.84 -0.87 -32.72
N TYR A 349 7.34 0.33 -32.58
CA TYR A 349 7.36 1.38 -33.59
C TYR A 349 8.79 1.63 -34.14
N ARG A 350 9.79 1.86 -33.26
CA ARG A 350 11.19 2.07 -33.69
C ARG A 350 11.76 0.89 -34.45
N THR A 351 11.42 -0.33 -34.03
CA THR A 351 11.90 -1.56 -34.68
C THR A 351 11.32 -1.70 -36.08
N VAL A 352 10.03 -1.47 -36.25
CA VAL A 352 9.36 -1.49 -37.55
C VAL A 352 9.97 -0.42 -38.46
N MET A 353 10.17 0.81 -37.96
CA MET A 353 10.82 1.89 -38.71
C MET A 353 12.24 1.53 -39.15
N SER A 354 13.05 0.91 -38.31
CA SER A 354 14.42 0.54 -38.62
C SER A 354 14.52 -0.58 -39.69
N SER A 355 13.46 -1.38 -39.85
CA SER A 355 13.36 -2.45 -40.85
C SER A 355 12.97 -1.95 -42.24
N MET A 356 12.47 -0.71 -42.36
CA MET A 356 12.10 -0.06 -43.63
C MET A 356 13.34 0.22 -44.50
N LYS A 357 13.47 -0.52 -45.59
CA LYS A 357 14.57 -0.36 -46.58
C LYS A 357 14.13 0.25 -47.91
N THR A 358 13.07 1.00 -47.97
CA THR A 358 12.61 1.66 -49.18
C THR A 358 13.11 3.12 -49.18
N PRO A 359 14.23 3.44 -49.91
CA PRO A 359 14.81 4.79 -49.92
C PRO A 359 13.89 5.86 -50.51
N ASP A 360 12.86 5.44 -51.25
CA ASP A 360 12.00 6.32 -52.05
C ASP A 360 10.63 6.61 -51.41
N LEU A 361 10.32 6.04 -50.22
CA LEU A 361 9.04 6.25 -49.52
C LEU A 361 9.18 7.26 -48.38
N GLU A 362 8.60 8.46 -48.54
CA GLU A 362 8.41 9.46 -47.48
C GLU A 362 7.18 9.09 -46.67
N LEU A 363 7.36 8.33 -45.58
CA LEU A 363 6.28 7.93 -44.68
C LEU A 363 6.32 8.73 -43.39
N GLU A 364 5.21 9.43 -43.09
CA GLU A 364 4.98 10.02 -41.78
C GLU A 364 4.30 9.00 -40.88
N MET A 365 5.03 8.54 -39.84
CA MET A 365 4.44 7.61 -38.87
C MET A 365 4.24 8.31 -37.53
N LYS A 366 3.06 8.10 -36.90
CA LYS A 366 2.73 8.65 -35.59
C LYS A 366 2.29 7.51 -34.66
N PHE A 367 2.87 7.50 -33.47
CA PHE A 367 2.45 6.59 -32.39
C PHE A 367 2.06 7.41 -31.17
N SER A 368 0.94 7.07 -30.56
CA SER A 368 0.53 7.61 -29.26
C SER A 368 -0.17 6.54 -28.43
N ALA A 369 0.09 6.53 -27.13
CA ALA A 369 -0.59 5.64 -26.19
C ALA A 369 -0.92 6.42 -24.91
N ASP A 370 -2.06 6.10 -24.30
CA ASP A 370 -2.37 6.55 -22.95
C ASP A 370 -1.38 5.96 -21.95
N ASN A 371 -1.25 6.59 -20.79
CA ASN A 371 -0.39 6.10 -19.71
C ASN A 371 -1.06 4.89 -19.03
N LEU A 372 -0.87 3.72 -19.63
CA LEU A 372 -1.49 2.46 -19.25
C LEU A 372 -0.42 1.42 -18.94
N ARG A 373 -0.69 0.58 -17.94
CA ARG A 373 0.13 -0.59 -17.60
C ARG A 373 -0.68 -1.86 -17.73
N LEU A 374 -0.17 -2.84 -18.45
CA LEU A 374 -0.77 -4.16 -18.62
C LEU A 374 0.08 -5.26 -18.01
N PRO A 375 -0.54 -6.38 -17.60
CA PRO A 375 0.19 -7.59 -17.26
C PRO A 375 1.11 -8.01 -18.41
N SER A 376 2.30 -8.50 -18.08
CA SER A 376 3.36 -8.81 -19.05
C SER A 376 2.89 -9.71 -20.20
N GLN A 377 2.02 -10.68 -19.94
CA GLN A 377 1.48 -11.57 -20.96
C GLN A 377 0.56 -10.84 -21.95
N GLN A 378 -0.35 -9.97 -21.45
CA GLN A 378 -1.22 -9.18 -22.32
C GLN A 378 -0.42 -8.13 -23.11
N ALA A 379 0.58 -7.51 -22.48
CA ALA A 379 1.47 -6.55 -23.12
C ALA A 379 2.25 -7.22 -24.28
N ALA A 380 2.73 -8.45 -24.08
CA ALA A 380 3.40 -9.24 -25.13
C ALA A 380 2.48 -9.51 -26.32
N SER A 381 1.26 -9.96 -26.05
CA SER A 381 0.27 -10.24 -27.09
C SER A 381 -0.14 -8.97 -27.83
N LEU A 382 -0.31 -7.84 -27.12
CA LEU A 382 -0.63 -6.54 -27.73
C LEU A 382 0.53 -6.02 -28.61
N ALA A 383 1.78 -6.17 -28.19
CA ALA A 383 2.94 -5.79 -28.96
C ALA A 383 3.08 -6.60 -30.26
N LEU A 384 2.80 -7.91 -30.18
CA LEU A 384 2.78 -8.77 -31.38
C LEU A 384 1.69 -8.32 -32.35
N VAL A 385 0.48 -8.06 -31.87
CA VAL A 385 -0.63 -7.55 -32.68
C VAL A 385 -0.29 -6.20 -33.30
N LEU A 386 0.25 -5.25 -32.53
CA LEU A 386 0.69 -3.95 -33.03
C LEU A 386 1.75 -4.10 -34.14
N ASN A 387 2.74 -4.97 -33.92
CA ASN A 387 3.79 -5.24 -34.94
C ASN A 387 3.20 -5.76 -36.23
N GLU A 388 2.36 -6.79 -36.17
CA GLU A 388 1.73 -7.39 -37.37
C GLU A 388 0.87 -6.38 -38.12
N LEU A 389 0.12 -5.52 -37.38
CA LEU A 389 -0.72 -4.48 -38.02
C LEU A 389 0.12 -3.40 -38.69
N LEU A 390 1.21 -2.95 -38.04
CA LEU A 390 2.13 -1.97 -38.62
C LEU A 390 2.84 -2.55 -39.87
N GLN A 391 3.31 -3.80 -39.81
CA GLN A 391 3.91 -4.45 -40.97
C GLN A 391 2.93 -4.62 -42.12
N ASN A 392 1.70 -5.07 -41.86
CA ASN A 392 0.67 -5.20 -42.90
C ASN A 392 0.38 -3.87 -43.58
N ALA A 393 0.29 -2.76 -42.80
CA ALA A 393 0.10 -1.43 -43.36
C ALA A 393 1.27 -1.02 -44.26
N LEU A 394 2.52 -1.31 -43.86
CA LEU A 394 3.72 -1.01 -44.66
C LEU A 394 3.83 -1.83 -45.93
N GLU A 395 3.57 -3.13 -45.86
CA GLU A 395 3.76 -4.08 -46.99
C GLU A 395 2.62 -3.95 -48.00
N HIS A 396 1.39 -3.73 -47.57
CA HIS A 396 0.22 -3.75 -48.43
C HIS A 396 -0.42 -2.36 -48.61
N GLY A 397 -0.37 -1.47 -47.60
CA GLY A 397 -0.97 -0.16 -47.68
C GLY A 397 -0.23 0.79 -48.60
N PHE A 398 1.10 0.73 -48.65
CA PHE A 398 1.93 1.67 -49.41
C PHE A 398 2.59 1.09 -50.63
N GLU A 399 2.09 -0.02 -51.15
CA GLU A 399 2.58 -0.59 -52.37
C GLU A 399 2.44 0.40 -53.54
N ASN A 400 3.57 0.69 -54.23
CA ASN A 400 3.68 1.67 -55.34
C ASN A 400 3.36 3.14 -54.94
N ARG A 401 3.39 3.53 -53.65
CA ARG A 401 3.28 4.92 -53.21
C ARG A 401 4.64 5.50 -52.82
N LYS A 402 4.78 6.83 -53.01
CA LYS A 402 5.99 7.56 -52.63
C LYS A 402 5.82 8.34 -51.31
N LYS A 403 4.60 8.56 -50.87
CA LYS A 403 4.26 9.26 -49.64
C LYS A 403 3.06 8.64 -48.97
N GLY A 404 3.01 8.70 -47.65
CA GLY A 404 1.85 8.27 -46.88
C GLY A 404 1.95 8.57 -45.39
N THR A 405 0.86 8.33 -44.70
CA THR A 405 0.74 8.52 -43.23
C THR A 405 0.25 7.22 -42.58
N LEU A 406 0.94 6.77 -41.56
CA LEU A 406 0.57 5.63 -40.73
C LEU A 406 0.45 6.08 -39.28
N THR A 407 -0.71 5.90 -38.68
CA THR A 407 -0.98 6.30 -37.31
C THR A 407 -1.38 5.08 -36.48
N ALA A 408 -0.77 4.91 -35.31
CA ALA A 408 -1.17 3.90 -34.33
C ALA A 408 -1.48 4.58 -33.01
N THR A 409 -2.66 4.31 -32.44
CA THR A 409 -3.09 4.86 -31.17
C THR A 409 -3.57 3.76 -30.23
N ILE A 410 -3.21 3.86 -28.95
CA ILE A 410 -3.71 2.96 -27.90
C ILE A 410 -4.37 3.82 -26.84
N SER A 411 -5.67 3.65 -26.64
CA SER A 411 -6.44 4.45 -25.69
C SER A 411 -7.42 3.63 -24.89
N ARG A 412 -7.78 4.11 -23.68
CA ARG A 412 -8.86 3.52 -22.90
C ARG A 412 -10.20 3.90 -23.54
N LEU A 413 -11.10 2.93 -23.70
CA LEU A 413 -12.46 3.18 -24.12
C LEU A 413 -13.29 3.58 -22.91
N GLU A 414 -13.68 4.87 -22.83
CA GLU A 414 -14.70 5.34 -21.87
C GLU A 414 -16.09 5.04 -22.44
N GLU A 415 -16.98 4.45 -21.62
CA GLU A 415 -18.41 4.36 -21.96
C GLU A 415 -19.04 5.74 -21.78
N ASP A 416 -18.99 6.56 -22.83
CA ASP A 416 -19.76 7.78 -22.88
C ASP A 416 -21.14 7.47 -23.47
N GLY A 417 -22.16 7.63 -22.64
CA GLY A 417 -23.57 7.56 -23.05
C GLY A 417 -23.88 8.62 -24.07
N GLY A 418 -23.82 8.28 -25.35
CA GLY A 418 -24.44 9.02 -26.41
C GLY A 418 -23.73 10.30 -26.86
N ASN A 419 -22.70 10.19 -27.69
CA ASN A 419 -22.56 11.06 -28.87
C ASN A 419 -21.55 10.52 -29.88
N ARG A 420 -22.00 10.00 -30.98
CA ARG A 420 -21.21 9.33 -32.02
C ARG A 420 -20.52 10.28 -33.02
N GLU A 421 -20.38 11.56 -32.71
CA GLU A 421 -19.72 12.50 -33.62
C GLU A 421 -18.96 13.57 -32.85
N LYS A 422 -17.66 13.37 -32.60
CA LYS A 422 -16.63 14.42 -32.51
C LYS A 422 -15.30 13.87 -31.96
N LEU A 423 -14.62 13.09 -32.76
CA LEU A 423 -13.19 12.81 -32.55
C LEU A 423 -12.43 13.16 -33.83
N GLN A 424 -12.50 14.43 -34.22
CA GLN A 424 -11.51 15.05 -35.10
C GLN A 424 -11.00 16.33 -34.39
N GLY A 425 -9.75 16.32 -33.96
CA GLY A 425 -8.95 17.51 -33.74
C GLY A 425 -9.15 18.20 -32.40
N LYS A 426 -8.31 17.85 -31.41
CA LYS A 426 -7.63 18.86 -30.59
C LYS A 426 -6.49 18.17 -29.81
N ALA A 427 -5.29 18.61 -30.10
CA ALA A 427 -4.10 18.29 -29.31
C ALA A 427 -4.14 19.07 -28.01
N ALA A 428 -3.69 18.40 -26.94
CA ALA A 428 -3.06 18.91 -25.73
C ALA A 428 -3.76 20.06 -24.98
N GLU A 429 -4.36 19.72 -23.83
CA GLU A 429 -4.19 20.52 -22.61
C GLU A 429 -4.38 19.62 -21.39
N ALA A 430 -3.45 19.73 -20.46
CA ALA A 430 -3.35 18.92 -19.24
C ALA A 430 -4.49 19.25 -18.27
N VAL A 431 -5.11 18.23 -17.65
CA VAL A 431 -6.06 18.40 -16.55
C VAL A 431 -5.67 17.48 -15.38
N PRO A 432 -5.77 17.95 -14.12
CA PRO A 432 -5.19 17.29 -12.96
C PRO A 432 -5.97 16.07 -12.49
N TYR A 433 -5.23 15.16 -11.89
CA TYR A 433 -5.61 13.92 -11.24
C TYR A 433 -6.76 14.09 -10.22
N ALA A 434 -7.91 13.51 -10.48
CA ALA A 434 -8.97 13.27 -9.50
C ALA A 434 -9.17 11.77 -9.34
N VAL A 435 -8.88 11.27 -8.13
CA VAL A 435 -9.20 9.91 -7.70
C VAL A 435 -10.71 9.79 -7.56
N SER A 436 -11.36 9.03 -8.44
CA SER A 436 -12.77 8.64 -8.31
C SER A 436 -12.86 7.15 -8.08
N THR A 437 -13.27 6.76 -6.87
CA THR A 437 -13.72 5.40 -6.54
C THR A 437 -15.05 5.14 -7.22
N LYS A 438 -15.08 4.29 -8.27
CA LYS A 438 -16.30 3.73 -8.83
C LYS A 438 -16.12 2.26 -9.19
N LYS A 439 -17.17 1.49 -8.89
CA LYS A 439 -17.54 0.09 -9.19
C LYS A 439 -16.79 -0.58 -10.33
N GLU A 440 -16.60 -1.93 -10.21
CA GLU A 440 -16.15 -2.84 -11.26
C GLU A 440 -16.61 -2.37 -12.63
N ASN A 441 -15.74 -1.68 -13.36
CA ASN A 441 -15.98 -1.24 -14.72
C ASN A 441 -15.23 -2.20 -15.64
N ASP A 442 -15.94 -2.60 -16.68
CA ASP A 442 -15.46 -3.28 -17.88
C ASP A 442 -14.47 -2.34 -18.59
N ASP A 443 -13.25 -2.23 -18.04
CA ASP A 443 -12.17 -1.39 -18.57
C ASP A 443 -11.72 -1.98 -19.91
N ARG A 444 -12.04 -1.30 -21.01
CA ARG A 444 -11.67 -1.71 -22.37
C ARG A 444 -10.59 -0.82 -22.94
N LEU A 445 -9.69 -1.43 -23.68
CA LEU A 445 -8.62 -0.75 -24.40
C LEU A 445 -8.85 -0.88 -25.90
N LEU A 446 -8.66 0.23 -26.63
CA LEU A 446 -8.71 0.33 -28.07
C LEU A 446 -7.31 0.53 -28.64
N LEU A 447 -6.85 -0.42 -29.47
CA LEU A 447 -5.74 -0.21 -30.39
C LEU A 447 -6.31 0.11 -31.78
N LEU A 448 -5.94 1.25 -32.33
CA LEU A 448 -6.33 1.70 -33.65
C LEU A 448 -5.08 1.93 -34.50
N VAL A 449 -4.97 1.21 -35.63
CA VAL A 449 -3.92 1.42 -36.63
C VAL A 449 -4.60 1.87 -37.92
N THR A 450 -4.19 3.03 -38.43
CA THR A 450 -4.80 3.68 -39.60
C THR A 450 -3.72 4.06 -40.60
N ASP A 451 -3.88 3.65 -41.84
CA ASP A 451 -3.06 4.09 -42.98
C ASP A 451 -3.90 4.89 -43.99
N ASP A 452 -3.24 5.73 -44.79
CA ASP A 452 -3.82 6.43 -45.94
C ASP A 452 -3.41 5.78 -47.28
N GLY A 453 -3.15 4.50 -47.23
CA GLY A 453 -2.65 3.68 -48.35
C GLY A 453 -3.66 3.38 -49.45
N VAL A 454 -3.46 2.30 -50.17
CA VAL A 454 -4.31 1.86 -51.30
C VAL A 454 -5.67 1.31 -50.85
N GLY A 455 -5.84 1.03 -49.55
CA GLY A 455 -7.06 0.47 -48.97
C GLY A 455 -7.21 -1.05 -49.22
N LEU A 456 -8.34 -1.60 -48.77
CA LEU A 456 -8.66 -3.01 -48.91
C LEU A 456 -9.13 -3.34 -50.33
N PRO A 457 -8.76 -4.52 -50.88
CA PRO A 457 -9.29 -4.99 -52.19
C PRO A 457 -10.84 -5.09 -52.15
N ALA A 458 -11.46 -4.89 -53.30
CA ALA A 458 -12.92 -5.05 -53.43
C ALA A 458 -13.32 -6.50 -53.08
N GLY A 459 -14.27 -6.65 -52.13
CA GLY A 459 -14.72 -7.95 -51.64
C GLY A 459 -13.77 -8.63 -50.64
N PHE A 460 -12.86 -7.89 -50.02
CA PHE A 460 -12.02 -8.42 -48.98
C PHE A 460 -12.87 -8.97 -47.82
N ASP A 461 -12.60 -10.23 -47.45
CA ASP A 461 -13.23 -10.94 -46.34
C ASP A 461 -12.15 -11.41 -45.35
N LEU A 462 -12.15 -10.82 -44.16
CA LEU A 462 -11.18 -11.12 -43.10
C LEU A 462 -11.22 -12.60 -42.70
N GLN A 463 -12.39 -13.26 -42.79
CA GLN A 463 -12.55 -14.69 -42.44
C GLN A 463 -11.94 -15.63 -43.48
N LYS A 464 -11.81 -15.20 -44.73
CA LYS A 464 -11.29 -16.00 -45.86
C LYS A 464 -9.85 -15.65 -46.19
N THR A 465 -9.22 -14.74 -45.44
CA THR A 465 -7.86 -14.33 -45.75
C THR A 465 -6.86 -15.48 -45.63
N LYS A 466 -5.90 -15.55 -46.58
CA LYS A 466 -4.77 -16.46 -46.53
C LYS A 466 -3.56 -15.84 -45.85
N SER A 467 -3.61 -14.54 -45.52
CA SER A 467 -2.50 -13.85 -44.85
C SER A 467 -2.24 -14.46 -43.49
N LEU A 468 -1.02 -14.93 -43.27
CA LEU A 468 -0.61 -15.53 -42.00
C LEU A 468 -0.59 -14.47 -40.86
N GLY A 469 -0.17 -13.24 -41.18
CA GLY A 469 -0.16 -12.14 -40.19
C GLY A 469 -1.54 -11.81 -39.62
N LEU A 470 -2.54 -11.68 -40.52
CA LEU A 470 -3.92 -11.41 -40.08
C LEU A 470 -4.53 -12.57 -39.27
N LYS A 471 -4.18 -13.81 -39.59
CA LYS A 471 -4.59 -14.99 -38.81
C LYS A 471 -3.96 -14.99 -37.42
N ILE A 472 -2.68 -14.62 -37.31
CA ILE A 472 -2.01 -14.46 -35.99
C ILE A 472 -2.73 -13.37 -35.17
N VAL A 473 -3.00 -12.21 -35.79
CA VAL A 473 -3.74 -11.13 -35.10
C VAL A 473 -5.09 -11.64 -34.60
N GLN A 474 -5.89 -12.31 -35.44
CA GLN A 474 -7.19 -12.87 -35.04
C GLN A 474 -7.04 -13.85 -33.89
N THR A 475 -6.10 -14.80 -33.98
CA THR A 475 -5.91 -15.82 -32.95
C THR A 475 -5.49 -15.19 -31.63
N VAL A 476 -4.47 -14.32 -31.64
CA VAL A 476 -3.96 -13.67 -30.43
C VAL A 476 -5.00 -12.76 -29.77
N VAL A 477 -5.75 -11.98 -30.58
CA VAL A 477 -6.80 -11.12 -30.06
C VAL A 477 -7.92 -11.95 -29.42
N GLN A 478 -8.31 -13.09 -30.02
CA GLN A 478 -9.38 -13.92 -29.49
C GLN A 478 -8.94 -14.78 -28.31
N SER A 479 -7.76 -15.43 -28.40
CA SER A 479 -7.30 -16.39 -27.36
C SER A 479 -6.65 -15.71 -26.17
N ASP A 480 -5.72 -14.79 -26.41
CA ASP A 480 -4.84 -14.25 -25.38
C ASP A 480 -5.40 -12.93 -24.80
N LEU A 481 -5.91 -12.06 -25.67
CA LEU A 481 -6.44 -10.75 -25.29
C LEU A 481 -7.96 -10.75 -25.04
N LYS A 482 -8.65 -11.85 -25.36
CA LYS A 482 -10.12 -12.02 -25.22
C LYS A 482 -10.91 -10.84 -25.82
N GLY A 483 -10.42 -10.33 -26.93
CA GLY A 483 -10.91 -9.11 -27.57
C GLY A 483 -11.55 -9.37 -28.93
N THR A 484 -11.83 -8.26 -29.62
CA THR A 484 -12.38 -8.25 -30.99
C THR A 484 -11.45 -7.53 -31.94
N PHE A 485 -11.35 -8.01 -33.19
CA PHE A 485 -10.56 -7.41 -34.24
C PHE A 485 -11.43 -7.15 -35.46
N THR A 486 -11.39 -5.92 -35.99
CA THR A 486 -12.01 -5.53 -37.25
C THR A 486 -11.04 -4.82 -38.16
N LEU A 487 -11.21 -5.00 -39.47
CA LEU A 487 -10.41 -4.36 -40.50
C LEU A 487 -11.37 -3.76 -41.53
N GLU A 488 -11.36 -2.44 -41.68
CA GLU A 488 -12.32 -1.69 -42.47
C GLU A 488 -11.63 -0.68 -43.38
N PRO A 489 -12.21 -0.36 -44.57
CA PRO A 489 -11.72 0.76 -45.37
C PRO A 489 -11.98 2.09 -44.62
N ARG A 490 -11.13 3.06 -44.83
CA ARG A 490 -11.35 4.42 -44.28
C ARG A 490 -12.59 5.05 -44.90
N THR A 491 -13.25 5.86 -44.12
CA THR A 491 -14.49 6.57 -44.55
C THR A 491 -14.27 7.63 -45.63
N ASP A 492 -13.04 8.15 -45.77
CA ASP A 492 -12.61 9.10 -46.80
C ASP A 492 -12.16 8.42 -48.11
N GLY A 493 -12.27 7.11 -48.20
CA GLY A 493 -12.05 6.32 -49.42
C GLY A 493 -10.62 5.98 -49.76
N SER A 494 -9.65 6.39 -48.91
CA SER A 494 -8.24 6.04 -49.06
C SER A 494 -7.69 5.46 -47.81
N GLY A 495 -7.15 4.18 -47.86
CA GLY A 495 -6.52 3.54 -46.77
C GLY A 495 -7.36 2.57 -45.96
N THR A 496 -6.80 2.08 -44.85
CA THR A 496 -7.36 1.03 -44.01
C THR A 496 -7.38 1.45 -42.54
N VAL A 497 -8.38 0.97 -41.82
CA VAL A 497 -8.48 1.08 -40.35
C VAL A 497 -8.55 -0.30 -39.74
N ALA A 498 -7.53 -0.65 -38.97
CA ALA A 498 -7.51 -1.83 -38.13
C ALA A 498 -7.85 -1.45 -36.68
N ARG A 499 -8.88 -2.07 -36.13
CA ARG A 499 -9.37 -1.80 -34.79
C ARG A 499 -9.32 -3.07 -33.95
N VAL A 500 -8.68 -3.00 -32.79
CA VAL A 500 -8.64 -4.08 -31.80
C VAL A 500 -9.18 -3.53 -30.46
N VAL A 501 -10.18 -4.20 -29.92
CA VAL A 501 -10.76 -3.89 -28.62
C VAL A 501 -10.50 -5.05 -27.69
N ILE A 502 -9.89 -4.79 -26.54
CA ILE A 502 -9.57 -5.81 -25.53
C ILE A 502 -10.13 -5.43 -24.16
N HIS A 503 -10.38 -6.42 -23.32
CA HIS A 503 -10.75 -6.24 -21.92
C HIS A 503 -9.48 -6.28 -21.04
N ILE A 504 -9.37 -5.31 -20.10
CA ILE A 504 -8.22 -5.16 -19.20
C ILE A 504 -8.62 -5.20 -17.73
#